data_0d1413e84bd09818ec4880fae09e31c8
#
_entry.id   0d1413e84bd09818ec4880fae09e31c8
#
_cell.length_a   1.000
_cell.length_b   1.000
_cell.length_c   1.000
_cell.angle_alpha   90.00
_cell.angle_beta   90.00
_cell.angle_gamma   90.00
#
_symmetry.space_group_name_H-M   'P 1'
#
loop_
_entity.id
_entity.type
_entity.pdbx_description
1 polymer ?
#
loop_
_entity_poly.entity_id
_entity_poly.type
_entity_poly.pdbx_seq_one_letter_code
_entity_poly.pdbx_strand_id
1 'polypeptide(L)'
;MNYGRHLHKRLKHSLLSLLVGVLAFGTISTAFADDIYQQEDVMKIAADAGLVLDDFYKPKADIVIDANTGAILYGDNIDTVRDSGSMAKLMSAYVVFRALKEGKIKYDTVVTATEADQAISENNLLSNSPIVAGVDYKVSELIKMLFVPSSSAAVIMLANAVTDNDPDKFLDLMNQYAQEMGMSHTKWHNPNGAMISVLQGYYNPQRYDVNANNEITARDMSILAYHIVNDLPEMLEYTKQAHTTIMEGTPYEQSYDNYNTSLEGGKFALKGTDGLKTGSSPTADYNYTATTKRGKQRIIEVILGVGNYDVEIAESYRNQIGNTLAEKMFADYQYKKILSAGDHTIDGKTIHLKQDFYATVKKGTKPALKLENNRLVVQNGLQQVSPSIKPGVAVSESKATTSSSKSKGLDVMWLFCFLPAGILYLIFKQTDPKRRK
;
A
#
# COMPACT_ATOMS: atom_id res chain seq x y z
N MET A 1 -67.21 12.34 23.61
CA MET A 1 -65.92 13.02 23.76
C MET A 1 -64.89 12.10 24.43
N ASN A 2 -64.57 10.95 23.89
CA ASN A 2 -63.53 10.05 24.48
C ASN A 2 -62.64 9.31 23.50
N TYR A 3 -62.49 9.79 22.25
CA TYR A 3 -61.64 9.16 21.22
C TYR A 3 -60.24 9.78 21.09
N GLY A 4 -59.99 10.96 21.66
CA GLY A 4 -58.73 11.67 21.52
C GLY A 4 -57.61 11.28 22.49
N ARG A 5 -57.94 10.64 23.61
CA ARG A 5 -56.94 10.31 24.65
C ARG A 5 -56.14 9.02 24.42
N HIS A 6 -56.67 8.08 23.64
CA HIS A 6 -55.99 6.82 23.37
C HIS A 6 -54.95 6.92 22.20
N LEU A 7 -55.15 7.86 21.28
CA LEU A 7 -54.22 8.05 20.18
C LEU A 7 -52.91 8.72 20.63
N HIS A 8 -52.99 9.64 21.58
CA HIS A 8 -51.80 10.35 22.12
C HIS A 8 -50.87 9.46 22.98
N LYS A 9 -51.43 8.45 23.66
CA LYS A 9 -50.62 7.50 24.46
C LYS A 9 -49.87 6.50 23.56
N ARG A 10 -50.48 6.05 22.46
CA ARG A 10 -49.82 5.13 21.51
C ARG A 10 -48.68 5.82 20.70
N LEU A 11 -48.84 7.10 20.35
CA LEU A 11 -47.77 7.87 19.67
C LEU A 11 -46.58 8.13 20.59
N LYS A 12 -46.78 8.39 21.90
CA LYS A 12 -45.66 8.60 22.83
C LYS A 12 -44.85 7.35 23.11
N HIS A 13 -45.45 6.17 23.11
CA HIS A 13 -44.69 4.92 23.27
C HIS A 13 -43.95 4.49 22.00
N SER A 14 -44.46 4.79 20.80
CA SER A 14 -43.80 4.53 19.55
C SER A 14 -42.60 5.48 19.28
N LEU A 15 -42.69 6.73 19.72
CA LEU A 15 -41.58 7.68 19.65
C LEU A 15 -40.47 7.39 20.68
N LEU A 16 -40.84 6.89 21.87
CA LEU A 16 -39.87 6.54 22.91
C LEU A 16 -39.09 5.24 22.54
N SER A 17 -39.74 4.30 21.87
CA SER A 17 -39.11 3.07 21.37
C SER A 17 -38.17 3.33 20.18
N LEU A 18 -38.47 4.35 19.36
CA LEU A 18 -37.57 4.76 18.25
C LEU A 18 -36.37 5.55 18.76
N LEU A 19 -36.52 6.33 19.83
CA LEU A 19 -35.41 7.09 20.42
C LEU A 19 -34.42 6.21 21.20
N VAL A 20 -34.89 5.12 21.82
CA VAL A 20 -34.03 4.15 22.52
C VAL A 20 -33.29 3.24 21.52
N GLY A 21 -33.89 2.97 20.35
CA GLY A 21 -33.23 2.20 19.26
C GLY A 21 -32.09 2.97 18.56
N VAL A 22 -32.16 4.29 18.51
CA VAL A 22 -31.11 5.14 17.86
C VAL A 22 -29.97 5.45 18.83
N LEU A 23 -30.17 5.39 20.14
CA LEU A 23 -29.09 5.60 21.13
C LEU A 23 -28.27 4.34 21.42
N ALA A 24 -28.69 3.15 20.98
CA ALA A 24 -27.94 1.90 21.17
C ALA A 24 -26.97 1.57 20.02
N PHE A 25 -26.99 2.33 18.92
CA PHE A 25 -26.04 2.16 17.79
C PHE A 25 -24.96 3.26 17.71
N GLY A 26 -24.90 4.14 18.69
CA GLY A 26 -24.05 5.34 18.67
C GLY A 26 -22.82 5.33 19.57
N THR A 27 -22.42 4.20 20.19
CA THR A 27 -21.24 4.17 21.05
C THR A 27 -20.47 2.85 20.95
N ILE A 28 -20.06 2.48 19.74
CA ILE A 28 -18.97 1.53 19.53
C ILE A 28 -18.03 2.15 18.50
N SER A 29 -17.24 3.11 18.91
CA SER A 29 -16.08 3.56 18.17
C SER A 29 -15.37 4.64 18.98
N THR A 30 -14.53 4.32 19.92
CA THR A 30 -13.36 5.12 20.30
C THR A 30 -12.61 4.54 21.51
N ALA A 31 -12.45 3.23 21.58
CA ALA A 31 -11.62 2.65 22.62
C ALA A 31 -10.86 1.42 22.10
N PHE A 32 -10.20 1.51 20.96
CA PHE A 32 -9.29 0.48 20.43
C PHE A 32 -8.05 1.07 19.79
N ALA A 33 -7.50 2.18 20.29
CA ALA A 33 -6.32 2.78 19.66
C ALA A 33 -5.02 2.56 20.42
N ASP A 34 -4.98 2.49 21.75
CA ASP A 34 -3.71 2.73 22.44
C ASP A 34 -3.07 1.56 23.21
N ASP A 35 -3.69 0.38 23.35
CA ASP A 35 -3.15 -0.67 24.26
C ASP A 35 -2.72 -1.99 23.61
N ILE A 36 -2.74 -2.10 22.28
CA ILE A 36 -2.53 -3.41 21.61
C ILE A 36 -1.06 -3.67 21.27
N TYR A 37 -0.24 -2.63 21.18
CA TYR A 37 1.17 -2.73 20.86
C TYR A 37 2.03 -2.22 22.04
N GLN A 38 2.08 -2.94 23.17
CA GLN A 38 3.17 -2.75 24.13
C GLN A 38 4.46 -3.25 23.49
N GLN A 39 4.99 -2.47 22.58
CA GLN A 39 6.25 -2.74 21.91
C GLN A 39 7.32 -1.82 22.47
N GLU A 40 8.54 -2.28 22.36
CA GLU A 40 9.72 -1.51 22.73
C GLU A 40 9.77 -0.21 21.89
N ASP A 41 10.07 0.92 22.51
CA ASP A 41 10.17 2.22 21.85
C ASP A 41 11.23 2.17 20.73
N VAL A 42 10.94 2.76 19.57
CA VAL A 42 11.82 2.73 18.39
C VAL A 42 13.17 3.37 18.67
N MET A 43 13.23 4.43 19.53
CA MET A 43 14.49 5.07 19.90
C MET A 43 15.31 4.16 20.82
N LYS A 44 14.66 3.37 21.68
CA LYS A 44 15.34 2.35 22.46
C LYS A 44 15.88 1.23 21.57
N ILE A 45 15.11 0.76 20.59
CA ILE A 45 15.58 -0.23 19.59
C ILE A 45 16.81 0.32 18.86
N ALA A 46 16.79 1.58 18.46
CA ALA A 46 17.92 2.25 17.80
C ALA A 46 19.13 2.31 18.72
N ALA A 47 18.96 2.72 19.99
CA ALA A 47 20.02 2.80 20.98
C ALA A 47 20.64 1.43 21.29
N ASP A 48 19.84 0.38 21.43
CA ASP A 48 20.30 -0.99 21.67
C ASP A 48 21.10 -1.53 20.46
N ALA A 49 20.82 -1.03 19.26
CA ALA A 49 21.58 -1.31 18.04
C ALA A 49 22.83 -0.42 17.88
N GLY A 50 23.13 0.47 18.85
CA GLY A 50 24.27 1.38 18.83
C GLY A 50 24.00 2.74 18.17
N LEU A 51 22.78 3.04 17.77
CA LEU A 51 22.37 4.33 17.23
C LEU A 51 21.69 5.17 18.33
N VAL A 52 22.49 5.87 19.12
CA VAL A 52 21.99 6.74 20.19
C VAL A 52 21.69 8.13 19.62
N LEU A 53 20.41 8.51 19.62
CA LEU A 53 19.92 9.78 19.11
C LEU A 53 19.10 10.51 20.17
N ASP A 54 18.98 11.83 20.01
CA ASP A 54 18.07 12.65 20.81
C ASP A 54 16.60 12.33 20.42
N ASP A 55 15.68 12.40 21.40
CA ASP A 55 14.24 12.18 21.18
C ASP A 55 13.62 13.14 20.16
N PHE A 56 14.29 14.25 19.86
CA PHE A 56 13.92 15.14 18.75
C PHE A 56 13.80 14.40 17.41
N TYR A 57 14.59 13.34 17.21
CA TYR A 57 14.58 12.53 15.98
C TYR A 57 13.60 11.36 16.00
N LYS A 58 12.84 11.18 17.11
CA LYS A 58 11.84 10.14 17.17
C LYS A 58 10.81 10.32 16.05
N PRO A 59 10.51 9.27 15.27
CA PRO A 59 9.43 9.29 14.30
C PRO A 59 8.10 9.70 14.95
N LYS A 60 7.29 10.46 14.23
CA LYS A 60 5.94 10.84 14.67
C LYS A 60 4.95 9.69 14.52
N ALA A 61 5.21 8.78 13.59
CA ALA A 61 4.47 7.54 13.38
C ALA A 61 5.36 6.55 12.64
N ASP A 62 5.26 5.27 12.99
CA ASP A 62 6.00 4.22 12.30
C ASP A 62 5.26 2.88 12.34
N ILE A 63 5.52 2.03 11.35
CA ILE A 63 4.96 0.69 11.24
C ILE A 63 5.91 -0.24 10.49
N VAL A 64 5.95 -1.51 10.91
CA VAL A 64 6.53 -2.60 10.11
C VAL A 64 5.50 -3.70 9.94
N ILE A 65 5.29 -4.15 8.71
CA ILE A 65 4.43 -5.28 8.39
C ILE A 65 5.20 -6.40 7.71
N ASP A 66 4.71 -7.62 7.83
CA ASP A 66 5.11 -8.72 6.96
C ASP A 66 4.45 -8.58 5.59
N ALA A 67 5.24 -8.47 4.53
CA ALA A 67 4.75 -8.24 3.17
C ALA A 67 4.04 -9.46 2.56
N ASN A 68 4.23 -10.68 3.11
CA ASN A 68 3.56 -11.88 2.60
C ASN A 68 2.15 -12.04 3.17
N THR A 69 1.91 -11.54 4.40
CA THR A 69 0.68 -11.81 5.14
C THR A 69 -0.11 -10.55 5.49
N GLY A 70 0.52 -9.37 5.43
CA GLY A 70 -0.06 -8.10 5.92
C GLY A 70 -0.13 -8.02 7.45
N ALA A 71 0.52 -8.93 8.17
CA ALA A 71 0.56 -8.91 9.63
C ALA A 71 1.44 -7.76 10.14
N ILE A 72 0.95 -6.99 11.10
CA ILE A 72 1.71 -5.93 11.74
C ILE A 72 2.71 -6.55 12.71
N LEU A 73 4.00 -6.25 12.52
CA LEU A 73 5.10 -6.72 13.36
C LEU A 73 5.49 -5.68 14.41
N TYR A 74 5.33 -4.42 14.07
CA TYR A 74 5.62 -3.25 14.91
C TYR A 74 4.72 -2.08 14.51
N GLY A 75 4.36 -1.19 15.44
CA GLY A 75 3.65 0.04 15.13
C GLY A 75 3.54 1.01 16.30
N ASP A 76 3.80 2.29 16.03
CA ASP A 76 3.56 3.41 16.95
C ASP A 76 2.83 4.52 16.17
N ASN A 77 1.73 5.05 16.73
CA ASN A 77 0.93 6.14 16.14
C ASN A 77 0.49 5.88 14.68
N ILE A 78 0.27 4.60 14.32
CA ILE A 78 0.13 4.14 12.94
C ILE A 78 -1.02 4.78 12.16
N ASP A 79 -2.04 5.31 12.85
CA ASP A 79 -3.23 5.95 12.28
C ASP A 79 -3.18 7.48 12.34
N THR A 80 -2.07 8.07 12.81
CA THR A 80 -1.87 9.51 12.84
C THR A 80 -1.72 10.06 11.42
N VAL A 81 -2.60 11.00 11.05
CA VAL A 81 -2.57 11.65 9.73
C VAL A 81 -1.37 12.60 9.63
N ARG A 82 -0.63 12.47 8.52
CA ARG A 82 0.57 13.26 8.21
C ARG A 82 0.63 13.62 6.73
N ASP A 83 1.45 14.61 6.39
CA ASP A 83 1.79 14.89 4.99
C ASP A 83 2.75 13.83 4.43
N SER A 84 2.53 13.44 3.18
CA SER A 84 3.32 12.43 2.49
C SER A 84 4.70 12.91 2.06
N GLY A 85 4.87 14.21 1.79
CA GLY A 85 5.98 14.67 0.96
C GLY A 85 6.08 13.83 -0.33
N SER A 86 7.28 13.68 -0.86
CA SER A 86 7.52 12.89 -2.10
C SER A 86 7.15 11.40 -2.03
N MET A 87 6.66 10.86 -0.91
CA MET A 87 6.09 9.50 -0.90
C MET A 87 4.78 9.41 -1.69
N ALA A 88 4.08 10.53 -1.97
CA ALA A 88 2.96 10.59 -2.91
C ALA A 88 3.30 9.96 -4.27
N LYS A 89 4.56 10.06 -4.70
CA LYS A 89 5.04 9.48 -5.95
C LYS A 89 4.92 7.95 -6.01
N LEU A 90 4.79 7.26 -4.87
CA LEU A 90 4.47 5.82 -4.84
C LEU A 90 3.06 5.55 -5.37
N MET A 91 2.07 6.35 -4.97
CA MET A 91 0.71 6.22 -5.51
C MET A 91 0.67 6.64 -6.98
N SER A 92 1.36 7.72 -7.35
CA SER A 92 1.46 8.12 -8.76
C SER A 92 2.10 7.03 -9.62
N ALA A 93 3.19 6.42 -9.14
CA ALA A 93 3.81 5.28 -9.82
C ALA A 93 2.85 4.08 -9.89
N TYR A 94 2.09 3.80 -8.83
CA TYR A 94 1.07 2.74 -8.85
C TYR A 94 0.06 2.97 -9.97
N VAL A 95 -0.48 4.18 -10.13
CA VAL A 95 -1.38 4.56 -11.24
C VAL A 95 -0.72 4.33 -12.60
N VAL A 96 0.55 4.76 -12.76
CA VAL A 96 1.32 4.58 -14.00
C VAL A 96 1.53 3.10 -14.33
N PHE A 97 1.92 2.28 -13.35
CA PHE A 97 2.15 0.85 -13.55
C PHE A 97 0.84 0.08 -13.81
N ARG A 98 -0.27 0.52 -13.24
CA ARG A 98 -1.60 0.01 -13.61
C ARG A 98 -1.92 0.32 -15.06
N ALA A 99 -1.64 1.55 -15.52
CA ALA A 99 -1.83 1.94 -16.93
C ALA A 99 -0.93 1.14 -17.88
N LEU A 100 0.33 0.86 -17.49
CA LEU A 100 1.25 -0.03 -18.23
C LEU A 100 0.69 -1.46 -18.31
N LYS A 101 0.24 -2.01 -17.19
CA LYS A 101 -0.34 -3.37 -17.12
C LYS A 101 -1.61 -3.51 -17.95
N GLU A 102 -2.40 -2.44 -18.03
CA GLU A 102 -3.62 -2.36 -18.84
C GLU A 102 -3.34 -2.04 -20.32
N GLY A 103 -2.08 -1.78 -20.69
CA GLY A 103 -1.67 -1.47 -22.07
C GLY A 103 -2.11 -0.09 -22.57
N LYS A 104 -2.50 0.81 -21.66
CA LYS A 104 -2.86 2.21 -21.99
C LYS A 104 -1.64 3.02 -22.43
N ILE A 105 -0.52 2.78 -21.79
CA ILE A 105 0.81 3.28 -22.15
C ILE A 105 1.81 2.13 -22.14
N LYS A 106 3.00 2.33 -22.72
CA LYS A 106 4.10 1.35 -22.75
C LYS A 106 5.38 1.97 -22.22
N TYR A 107 6.34 1.14 -21.82
CA TYR A 107 7.65 1.61 -21.36
C TYR A 107 8.42 2.42 -22.43
N ASP A 108 8.22 2.09 -23.70
CA ASP A 108 8.82 2.78 -24.87
C ASP A 108 7.93 3.91 -25.43
N THR A 109 6.75 4.15 -24.86
CA THR A 109 5.94 5.32 -25.20
C THR A 109 6.76 6.59 -24.98
N VAL A 110 6.78 7.44 -26.01
CA VAL A 110 7.51 8.71 -26.01
C VAL A 110 6.60 9.83 -25.53
N VAL A 111 7.10 10.63 -24.62
CA VAL A 111 6.46 11.86 -24.13
C VAL A 111 7.39 13.01 -24.48
N THR A 112 6.98 13.89 -25.36
CA THR A 112 7.74 15.10 -25.70
C THR A 112 7.51 16.14 -24.62
N ALA A 113 8.58 16.61 -23.99
CA ALA A 113 8.50 17.60 -22.93
C ALA A 113 8.01 18.95 -23.47
N THR A 114 7.14 19.60 -22.71
CA THR A 114 6.63 20.94 -23.01
C THR A 114 7.44 22.02 -22.27
N GLU A 115 7.21 23.31 -22.61
CA GLU A 115 7.75 24.44 -21.85
C GLU A 115 7.28 24.43 -20.37
N ALA A 116 6.06 23.96 -20.11
CA ALA A 116 5.54 23.77 -18.76
C ALA A 116 6.34 22.73 -17.97
N ASP A 117 6.69 21.59 -18.59
CA ASP A 117 7.46 20.54 -17.94
C ASP A 117 8.88 21.02 -17.62
N GLN A 118 9.50 21.80 -18.53
CA GLN A 118 10.78 22.43 -18.28
C GLN A 118 10.68 23.42 -17.11
N ALA A 119 9.70 24.31 -17.11
CA ALA A 119 9.51 25.29 -16.04
C ALA A 119 9.28 24.62 -14.67
N ILE A 120 8.52 23.52 -14.61
CA ILE A 120 8.39 22.70 -13.38
C ILE A 120 9.76 22.14 -12.98
N SER A 121 10.57 21.65 -13.94
CA SER A 121 11.87 21.04 -13.65
C SER A 121 12.91 22.06 -13.13
N GLU A 122 12.77 23.31 -13.48
CA GLU A 122 13.62 24.42 -13.04
C GLU A 122 13.20 25.02 -11.70
N ASN A 123 12.04 24.59 -11.15
CA ASN A 123 11.56 25.08 -9.87
C ASN A 123 12.37 24.50 -8.71
N ASN A 124 13.18 25.34 -8.06
CA ASN A 124 14.09 24.97 -6.97
C ASN A 124 13.41 24.65 -5.63
N LEU A 125 12.09 24.86 -5.52
CA LEU A 125 11.29 24.43 -4.35
C LEU A 125 10.93 22.93 -4.42
N LEU A 126 11.23 22.28 -5.53
CA LEU A 126 10.87 20.88 -5.80
C LEU A 126 12.12 20.02 -6.03
N SER A 127 12.05 18.74 -5.63
CA SER A 127 13.02 17.76 -6.12
C SER A 127 12.77 17.53 -7.59
N ASN A 128 13.80 17.70 -8.42
CA ASN A 128 13.72 17.56 -9.86
C ASN A 128 15.03 16.98 -10.46
N SER A 129 14.93 16.58 -11.72
CA SER A 129 16.03 16.46 -12.67
C SER A 129 15.70 17.38 -13.84
N PRO A 130 16.69 18.03 -14.50
CA PRO A 130 16.46 18.88 -15.65
C PRO A 130 15.66 18.16 -16.75
N ILE A 131 14.63 18.84 -17.24
CA ILE A 131 13.83 18.46 -18.40
C ILE A 131 13.92 19.60 -19.42
N VAL A 132 14.10 19.28 -20.69
CA VAL A 132 14.27 20.26 -21.76
C VAL A 132 13.07 20.20 -22.70
N ALA A 133 12.41 21.32 -22.92
CA ALA A 133 11.27 21.42 -23.82
C ALA A 133 11.63 20.99 -25.25
N GLY A 134 10.73 20.26 -25.90
CA GLY A 134 10.93 19.68 -27.24
C GLY A 134 11.77 18.40 -27.27
N VAL A 135 12.31 17.93 -26.14
CA VAL A 135 13.04 16.66 -26.03
C VAL A 135 12.08 15.53 -25.74
N ASP A 136 12.32 14.40 -26.38
CA ASP A 136 11.55 13.17 -26.23
C ASP A 136 12.08 12.31 -25.09
N TYR A 137 11.23 11.99 -24.12
CA TYR A 137 11.51 11.11 -22.98
C TYR A 137 10.65 9.85 -23.07
N LYS A 138 11.26 8.67 -22.98
CA LYS A 138 10.50 7.43 -22.83
C LYS A 138 9.85 7.36 -21.46
N VAL A 139 8.69 6.72 -21.34
CA VAL A 139 8.04 6.45 -20.05
C VAL A 139 8.99 5.74 -19.09
N SER A 140 9.82 4.79 -19.57
CA SER A 140 10.84 4.12 -18.75
C SER A 140 11.88 5.07 -18.16
N GLU A 141 12.29 6.13 -18.87
CA GLU A 141 13.22 7.14 -18.38
C GLU A 141 12.52 8.04 -17.32
N LEU A 142 11.30 8.48 -17.60
CA LEU A 142 10.51 9.26 -16.64
C LEU A 142 10.28 8.49 -15.34
N ILE A 143 10.08 7.16 -15.38
CA ILE A 143 9.96 6.31 -14.18
C ILE A 143 11.28 6.29 -13.39
N LYS A 144 12.44 6.20 -14.03
CA LYS A 144 13.74 6.33 -13.36
C LYS A 144 13.87 7.69 -12.67
N MET A 145 13.48 8.77 -13.38
CA MET A 145 13.52 10.14 -12.86
C MET A 145 12.56 10.32 -11.66
N LEU A 146 11.41 9.66 -11.66
CA LEU A 146 10.47 9.65 -10.54
C LEU A 146 11.08 9.02 -9.28
N PHE A 147 11.73 7.85 -9.42
CA PHE A 147 12.17 7.07 -8.25
C PHE A 147 13.52 7.53 -7.71
N VAL A 148 14.50 7.80 -8.54
CA VAL A 148 15.87 8.04 -8.09
C VAL A 148 16.08 9.51 -7.69
N PRO A 149 16.07 10.51 -8.60
CA PRO A 149 16.17 11.92 -8.22
C PRO A 149 14.85 12.50 -7.66
N SER A 150 13.80 11.70 -7.58
CA SER A 150 12.48 12.15 -7.08
C SER A 150 11.89 13.31 -7.92
N SER A 151 12.09 13.32 -9.25
CA SER A 151 11.68 14.40 -10.15
C SER A 151 10.17 14.64 -10.12
N SER A 152 9.76 15.84 -9.75
CA SER A 152 8.36 16.28 -9.77
C SER A 152 7.87 16.51 -11.19
N ALA A 153 8.69 17.07 -12.07
CA ALA A 153 8.35 17.26 -13.48
C ALA A 153 8.09 15.92 -14.17
N ALA A 154 8.95 14.91 -13.95
CA ALA A 154 8.73 13.57 -14.52
C ALA A 154 7.40 12.95 -14.06
N VAL A 155 7.00 13.17 -12.80
CA VAL A 155 5.69 12.69 -12.30
C VAL A 155 4.53 13.37 -13.02
N ILE A 156 4.61 14.69 -13.25
CA ILE A 156 3.58 15.43 -13.98
C ILE A 156 3.49 14.94 -15.43
N MET A 157 4.64 14.76 -16.12
CA MET A 157 4.67 14.20 -17.48
C MET A 157 4.03 12.81 -17.54
N LEU A 158 4.32 11.94 -16.58
CA LEU A 158 3.70 10.61 -16.48
C LEU A 158 2.20 10.69 -16.22
N ALA A 159 1.76 11.59 -15.33
CA ALA A 159 0.35 11.80 -15.04
C ALA A 159 -0.40 12.24 -16.30
N ASN A 160 0.15 13.21 -17.02
CA ASN A 160 -0.38 13.73 -18.29
C ASN A 160 -0.45 12.63 -19.36
N ALA A 161 0.58 11.79 -19.48
CA ALA A 161 0.61 10.68 -20.43
C ALA A 161 -0.45 9.59 -20.14
N VAL A 162 -0.78 9.36 -18.86
CA VAL A 162 -1.80 8.37 -18.47
C VAL A 162 -3.22 8.87 -18.68
N THR A 163 -3.46 10.18 -18.56
CA THR A 163 -4.80 10.76 -18.52
C THR A 163 -5.09 11.78 -19.62
N ASP A 164 -4.24 11.83 -20.67
CA ASP A 164 -4.38 12.76 -21.80
C ASP A 164 -4.44 14.24 -21.34
N ASN A 165 -3.53 14.62 -20.42
CA ASN A 165 -3.44 15.96 -19.83
C ASN A 165 -4.66 16.37 -18.98
N ASP A 166 -5.35 15.42 -18.37
CA ASP A 166 -6.43 15.69 -17.42
C ASP A 166 -5.95 15.50 -15.97
N PRO A 167 -5.58 16.58 -15.26
CA PRO A 167 -5.06 16.51 -13.89
C PRO A 167 -6.11 16.03 -12.87
N ASP A 168 -7.38 16.38 -13.05
CA ASP A 168 -8.46 15.93 -12.18
C ASP A 168 -8.64 14.41 -12.27
N LYS A 169 -8.60 13.86 -13.49
CA LYS A 169 -8.70 12.43 -13.72
C LYS A 169 -7.55 11.64 -13.10
N PHE A 170 -6.33 12.20 -13.11
CA PHE A 170 -5.20 11.53 -12.46
C PHE A 170 -5.38 11.45 -10.94
N LEU A 171 -5.80 12.53 -10.30
CA LEU A 171 -6.07 12.58 -8.87
C LEU A 171 -7.28 11.70 -8.49
N ASP A 172 -8.31 11.63 -9.35
CA ASP A 172 -9.41 10.67 -9.18
C ASP A 172 -8.90 9.23 -9.13
N LEU A 173 -8.00 8.84 -10.05
CA LEU A 173 -7.41 7.51 -10.06
C LEU A 173 -6.59 7.22 -8.80
N MET A 174 -5.79 8.19 -8.32
CA MET A 174 -5.04 8.05 -7.07
C MET A 174 -5.97 7.78 -5.88
N ASN A 175 -7.05 8.56 -5.75
CA ASN A 175 -8.02 8.41 -4.66
C ASN A 175 -8.89 7.16 -4.82
N GLN A 176 -9.26 6.78 -6.04
CA GLN A 176 -9.98 5.54 -6.31
C GLN A 176 -9.16 4.32 -5.88
N TYR A 177 -7.89 4.23 -6.29
CA TYR A 177 -7.04 3.10 -5.89
C TYR A 177 -6.78 3.09 -4.37
N ALA A 178 -6.63 4.25 -3.73
CA ALA A 178 -6.54 4.31 -2.27
C ALA A 178 -7.79 3.71 -1.60
N GLN A 179 -8.98 4.05 -2.08
CA GLN A 179 -10.24 3.50 -1.59
C GLN A 179 -10.34 1.98 -1.85
N GLU A 180 -9.99 1.51 -3.05
CA GLU A 180 -10.02 0.09 -3.41
C GLU A 180 -9.09 -0.76 -2.53
N MET A 181 -7.91 -0.22 -2.14
CA MET A 181 -6.96 -0.85 -1.23
C MET A 181 -7.43 -0.81 0.24
N GLY A 182 -8.39 0.06 0.58
CA GLY A 182 -8.84 0.27 1.96
C GLY A 182 -7.97 1.24 2.76
N MET A 183 -7.31 2.19 2.10
CA MET A 183 -6.54 3.29 2.71
C MET A 183 -7.53 4.36 3.24
N SER A 184 -8.13 4.10 4.39
CA SER A 184 -9.30 4.84 4.89
C SER A 184 -9.01 6.25 5.43
N HIS A 185 -7.74 6.55 5.70
CA HIS A 185 -7.28 7.85 6.24
C HIS A 185 -6.37 8.58 5.25
N THR A 186 -6.46 8.21 3.95
CA THR A 186 -5.65 8.82 2.90
C THR A 186 -6.51 9.67 1.98
N LYS A 187 -5.99 10.86 1.65
CA LYS A 187 -6.54 11.72 0.62
C LYS A 187 -5.42 12.34 -0.20
N TRP A 188 -5.48 12.10 -1.50
CA TRP A 188 -4.51 12.63 -2.43
C TRP A 188 -5.03 13.94 -3.04
N HIS A 189 -4.27 15.02 -2.85
CA HIS A 189 -4.53 16.35 -3.41
C HIS A 189 -3.55 16.72 -4.53
N ASN A 190 -2.40 16.03 -4.58
CA ASN A 190 -1.36 16.26 -5.57
C ASN A 190 -0.59 14.97 -5.88
N PRO A 191 0.01 14.84 -7.08
CA PRO A 191 0.70 13.60 -7.49
C PRO A 191 2.17 13.53 -7.07
N ASN A 192 2.81 14.64 -6.68
CA ASN A 192 4.26 14.75 -6.48
C ASN A 192 4.69 14.94 -5.02
N GLY A 193 3.75 15.23 -4.11
CA GLY A 193 4.02 15.44 -2.70
C GLY A 193 4.26 16.90 -2.29
N ALA A 194 4.04 17.86 -3.21
CA ALA A 194 4.02 19.29 -2.92
C ALA A 194 2.65 19.85 -3.28
N MET A 195 2.20 20.88 -2.56
CA MET A 195 0.97 21.62 -2.92
C MET A 195 1.00 22.02 -4.39
N ILE A 196 -0.12 21.90 -5.09
CA ILE A 196 -0.21 22.20 -6.53
C ILE A 196 0.12 23.68 -6.81
N SER A 197 -0.21 24.57 -5.88
CA SER A 197 0.13 26.00 -5.99
C SER A 197 1.64 26.25 -6.19
N VAL A 198 2.51 25.37 -5.69
CA VAL A 198 3.96 25.43 -5.91
C VAL A 198 4.32 25.17 -7.37
N LEU A 199 3.48 24.50 -8.15
CA LEU A 199 3.66 24.27 -9.59
C LEU A 199 3.29 25.49 -10.46
N GLN A 200 2.96 26.64 -9.86
CA GLN A 200 2.79 27.95 -10.50
C GLN A 200 1.78 27.95 -11.68
N GLY A 201 0.76 27.09 -11.62
CA GLY A 201 -0.28 26.99 -12.65
C GLY A 201 0.05 26.06 -13.82
N TYR A 202 1.23 25.45 -13.86
CA TYR A 202 1.61 24.47 -14.91
C TYR A 202 0.94 23.09 -14.76
N TYR A 203 0.29 22.83 -13.61
CA TYR A 203 -0.57 21.68 -13.38
C TYR A 203 -1.77 22.16 -12.55
N ASN A 204 -2.97 22.17 -13.12
CA ASN A 204 -4.10 22.92 -12.57
C ASN A 204 -5.41 22.13 -12.54
N PRO A 205 -5.58 21.18 -11.59
CA PRO A 205 -6.87 20.51 -11.39
C PRO A 205 -7.94 21.50 -10.94
N GLN A 206 -9.18 21.27 -11.36
CA GLN A 206 -10.30 22.17 -11.08
C GLN A 206 -11.14 21.74 -9.87
N ARG A 207 -11.03 20.45 -9.49
CA ARG A 207 -11.86 19.85 -8.44
C ARG A 207 -11.11 19.60 -7.12
N TYR A 208 -9.81 19.87 -7.09
CA TYR A 208 -8.94 19.65 -5.94
C TYR A 208 -8.41 20.97 -5.37
N ASP A 209 -8.23 21.00 -4.05
CA ASP A 209 -7.62 22.16 -3.39
C ASP A 209 -6.12 22.21 -3.71
N VAL A 210 -5.72 23.22 -4.46
CA VAL A 210 -4.33 23.42 -4.91
C VAL A 210 -3.36 23.78 -3.78
N ASN A 211 -3.88 24.19 -2.60
CA ASN A 211 -3.11 24.54 -1.41
C ASN A 211 -3.13 23.45 -0.34
N ALA A 212 -3.78 22.30 -0.61
CA ALA A 212 -3.80 21.19 0.34
C ALA A 212 -2.57 20.30 0.18
N ASN A 213 -2.00 19.88 1.32
CA ASN A 213 -1.06 18.78 1.38
C ASN A 213 -1.83 17.45 1.24
N ASN A 214 -1.12 16.39 0.85
CA ASN A 214 -1.66 15.04 0.91
C ASN A 214 -1.83 14.59 2.36
N GLU A 215 -2.89 13.85 2.62
CA GLU A 215 -3.16 13.23 3.92
C GLU A 215 -2.86 11.72 3.82
N ILE A 216 -1.97 11.22 4.68
CA ILE A 216 -1.62 9.80 4.76
C ILE A 216 -1.45 9.36 6.20
N THR A 217 -1.46 8.05 6.45
CA THR A 217 -1.03 7.43 7.70
C THR A 217 0.07 6.40 7.45
N ALA A 218 0.80 6.00 8.49
CA ALA A 218 1.80 4.94 8.36
C ALA A 218 1.12 3.61 7.96
N ARG A 219 -0.05 3.31 8.51
CA ARG A 219 -0.89 2.17 8.11
C ARG A 219 -1.21 2.20 6.62
N ASP A 220 -1.78 3.29 6.13
CA ASP A 220 -2.23 3.38 4.75
C ASP A 220 -1.07 3.30 3.75
N MET A 221 0.07 3.94 4.07
CA MET A 221 1.28 3.82 3.25
C MET A 221 1.84 2.40 3.23
N SER A 222 1.73 1.65 4.34
CA SER A 222 2.13 0.24 4.35
C SER A 222 1.17 -0.66 3.56
N ILE A 223 -0.13 -0.32 3.49
CA ILE A 223 -1.11 -0.96 2.61
C ILE A 223 -0.75 -0.71 1.14
N LEU A 224 -0.45 0.53 0.75
CA LEU A 224 0.01 0.85 -0.61
C LEU A 224 1.27 0.06 -0.96
N ALA A 225 2.26 0.05 -0.07
CA ALA A 225 3.51 -0.70 -0.26
C ALA A 225 3.27 -2.21 -0.37
N TYR A 226 2.32 -2.77 0.41
CA TYR A 226 1.89 -4.16 0.28
C TYR A 226 1.37 -4.47 -1.13
N HIS A 227 0.49 -3.62 -1.67
CA HIS A 227 -0.04 -3.78 -3.02
C HIS A 227 1.03 -3.57 -4.10
N ILE A 228 1.96 -2.63 -3.93
CA ILE A 228 3.10 -2.48 -4.84
C ILE A 228 3.90 -3.78 -4.91
N VAL A 229 4.30 -4.33 -3.77
CA VAL A 229 5.16 -5.52 -3.71
C VAL A 229 4.46 -6.78 -4.25
N ASN A 230 3.15 -6.92 -4.03
CA ASN A 230 2.40 -8.14 -4.37
C ASN A 230 1.72 -8.07 -5.75
N ASP A 231 1.23 -6.90 -6.17
CA ASP A 231 0.42 -6.75 -7.39
C ASP A 231 1.23 -6.22 -8.58
N LEU A 232 2.30 -5.42 -8.30
CA LEU A 232 3.15 -4.74 -9.26
C LEU A 232 4.65 -4.89 -8.92
N PRO A 233 5.15 -6.12 -8.70
CA PRO A 233 6.53 -6.36 -8.26
C PRO A 233 7.58 -5.81 -9.24
N GLU A 234 7.23 -5.56 -10.50
CA GLU A 234 8.09 -4.93 -11.50
C GLU A 234 8.49 -3.50 -11.13
N MET A 235 7.75 -2.82 -10.24
CA MET A 235 8.17 -1.52 -9.71
C MET A 235 9.50 -1.60 -8.95
N LEU A 236 9.79 -2.75 -8.33
CA LEU A 236 11.03 -2.95 -7.58
C LEU A 236 12.27 -2.87 -8.47
N GLU A 237 12.16 -3.13 -9.77
CA GLU A 237 13.28 -2.98 -10.70
C GLU A 237 13.78 -1.52 -10.82
N TYR A 238 12.91 -0.56 -10.53
CA TYR A 238 13.21 0.86 -10.50
C TYR A 238 13.56 1.35 -9.09
N THR A 239 12.81 0.91 -8.05
CA THR A 239 13.01 1.40 -6.68
C THR A 239 14.30 0.89 -6.03
N LYS A 240 14.84 -0.27 -6.48
CA LYS A 240 16.08 -0.86 -5.96
C LYS A 240 17.35 -0.14 -6.42
N GLN A 241 17.25 0.80 -7.36
CA GLN A 241 18.42 1.48 -7.94
C GLN A 241 18.96 2.53 -6.98
N ALA A 242 20.10 2.24 -6.32
CA ALA A 242 20.81 3.20 -5.49
C ALA A 242 21.42 4.33 -6.33
N HIS A 243 21.76 4.04 -7.58
CA HIS A 243 22.30 4.96 -8.59
C HIS A 243 21.65 4.68 -9.93
N THR A 244 21.42 5.70 -10.76
CA THR A 244 20.92 5.53 -12.13
C THR A 244 21.47 6.59 -13.07
N THR A 245 21.61 6.21 -14.35
CA THR A 245 21.83 7.14 -15.46
C THR A 245 20.56 7.19 -16.28
N ILE A 246 20.09 8.39 -16.58
CA ILE A 246 18.95 8.69 -17.43
C ILE A 246 19.42 9.29 -18.74
N MET A 247 18.64 9.10 -19.82
CA MET A 247 18.93 9.60 -21.18
C MET A 247 20.33 9.22 -21.65
N GLU A 248 20.82 8.02 -21.27
CA GLU A 248 22.17 7.53 -21.54
C GLU A 248 22.52 7.60 -23.03
N GLY A 249 23.73 8.10 -23.34
CA GLY A 249 24.24 8.26 -24.70
C GLY A 249 23.62 9.42 -25.47
N THR A 250 22.84 10.28 -24.85
CA THR A 250 22.27 11.51 -25.45
C THR A 250 22.94 12.77 -24.87
N PRO A 251 22.76 13.94 -25.50
CA PRO A 251 23.21 15.22 -24.92
C PRO A 251 22.55 15.59 -23.60
N TYR A 252 21.51 14.84 -23.18
CA TYR A 252 20.72 15.05 -21.97
C TYR A 252 21.00 14.00 -20.89
N GLU A 253 22.09 13.26 -21.04
CA GLU A 253 22.51 12.26 -20.07
C GLU A 253 22.80 12.87 -18.69
N GLN A 254 22.26 12.25 -17.64
CA GLN A 254 22.43 12.68 -16.26
C GLN A 254 22.49 11.45 -15.34
N SER A 255 23.30 11.54 -14.29
CA SER A 255 23.43 10.49 -13.29
C SER A 255 23.02 10.98 -11.90
N TYR A 256 22.33 10.14 -11.14
CA TYR A 256 21.77 10.47 -9.84
C TYR A 256 21.94 9.35 -8.84
N ASP A 257 22.13 9.73 -7.58
CA ASP A 257 22.02 8.86 -6.42
C ASP A 257 20.58 8.91 -5.87
N ASN A 258 20.14 7.79 -5.32
CA ASN A 258 18.83 7.69 -4.71
C ASN A 258 18.86 8.28 -3.29
N TYR A 259 17.82 9.01 -2.92
CA TYR A 259 17.63 9.50 -1.54
C TYR A 259 17.38 8.36 -0.54
N ASN A 260 17.00 7.17 -1.00
CA ASN A 260 16.93 5.97 -0.16
C ASN A 260 18.33 5.38 0.02
N THR A 261 19.04 5.84 1.03
CA THR A 261 20.41 5.41 1.33
C THR A 261 20.51 4.04 1.98
N SER A 262 19.39 3.37 2.27
CA SER A 262 19.33 1.97 2.76
C SER A 262 19.40 0.93 1.65
N LEU A 263 19.29 1.33 0.38
CA LEU A 263 19.45 0.43 -0.78
C LEU A 263 20.85 -0.17 -0.83
N GLU A 264 20.99 -1.38 -1.42
CA GLU A 264 22.29 -1.96 -1.68
C GLU A 264 23.11 -1.01 -2.59
N GLY A 265 24.32 -0.65 -2.16
CA GLY A 265 25.15 0.38 -2.76
C GLY A 265 24.96 1.78 -2.17
N GLY A 266 23.97 2.01 -1.35
CA GLY A 266 23.76 3.27 -0.62
C GLY A 266 24.63 3.40 0.62
N LYS A 267 24.71 4.63 1.19
CA LYS A 267 25.57 4.97 2.33
C LYS A 267 25.25 4.16 3.60
N PHE A 268 24.00 3.84 3.84
CA PHE A 268 23.53 3.08 4.99
C PHE A 268 22.90 1.75 4.56
N ALA A 269 23.48 1.11 3.56
CA ALA A 269 22.92 -0.10 2.93
C ALA A 269 22.48 -1.14 3.97
N LEU A 270 21.23 -1.57 3.87
CA LEU A 270 20.66 -2.68 4.61
C LEU A 270 20.48 -3.87 3.66
N LYS A 271 21.13 -5.00 3.99
CA LYS A 271 21.10 -6.18 3.13
C LYS A 271 19.69 -6.63 2.79
N GLY A 272 19.38 -6.68 1.51
CA GLY A 272 18.11 -7.12 0.96
C GLY A 272 17.06 -6.02 0.79
N THR A 273 17.41 -4.75 1.07
CA THR A 273 16.52 -3.61 0.79
C THR A 273 16.50 -3.32 -0.71
N ASP A 274 15.30 -3.35 -1.31
CA ASP A 274 15.08 -3.18 -2.76
C ASP A 274 14.00 -2.12 -3.09
N GLY A 275 13.70 -1.26 -2.16
CA GLY A 275 12.76 -0.14 -2.35
C GLY A 275 12.42 0.50 -1.01
N LEU A 276 11.49 1.47 -0.95
CA LEU A 276 10.64 2.02 -2.01
C LEU A 276 10.96 3.49 -2.28
N LYS A 277 10.57 4.41 -1.34
CA LYS A 277 10.65 5.85 -1.57
C LYS A 277 10.79 6.65 -0.27
N THR A 278 11.55 7.72 -0.33
CA THR A 278 11.63 8.74 0.70
C THR A 278 10.73 9.93 0.35
N GLY A 279 10.35 10.72 1.36
CA GLY A 279 9.62 11.96 1.19
C GLY A 279 10.10 12.99 2.21
N SER A 280 10.21 14.25 1.80
CA SER A 280 10.59 15.34 2.68
C SER A 280 9.89 16.62 2.24
N SER A 281 9.39 17.39 3.20
CA SER A 281 8.86 18.73 2.99
C SER A 281 8.79 19.46 4.34
N PRO A 282 8.63 20.80 4.35
CA PRO A 282 8.47 21.53 5.60
C PRO A 282 7.31 21.06 6.49
N THR A 283 6.28 20.42 5.91
CA THR A 283 5.10 19.90 6.62
C THR A 283 5.18 18.39 6.91
N ALA A 284 5.95 17.65 6.13
CA ALA A 284 6.15 16.20 6.30
C ALA A 284 7.30 15.87 7.25
N ASP A 285 8.27 16.77 7.43
CA ASP A 285 9.58 16.46 7.96
C ASP A 285 10.28 15.38 7.09
N TYR A 286 10.95 14.38 7.66
CA TYR A 286 11.60 13.33 6.87
C TYR A 286 10.88 12.01 6.99
N ASN A 287 10.31 11.56 5.88
CA ASN A 287 9.55 10.33 5.73
C ASN A 287 10.36 9.26 4.97
N TYR A 288 10.07 7.99 5.24
CA TYR A 288 10.73 6.85 4.63
C TYR A 288 9.77 5.67 4.50
N THR A 289 9.70 5.06 3.33
CA THR A 289 9.04 3.78 3.11
C THR A 289 10.01 2.85 2.44
N ALA A 290 10.22 1.67 3.04
CA ALA A 290 11.11 0.66 2.46
C ALA A 290 10.51 -0.73 2.45
N THR A 291 11.10 -1.60 1.64
CA THR A 291 10.89 -3.03 1.68
C THR A 291 12.22 -3.76 1.65
N THR A 292 12.34 -4.77 2.51
CA THR A 292 13.56 -5.55 2.69
C THR A 292 13.23 -7.04 2.63
N LYS A 293 13.97 -7.81 1.82
CA LYS A 293 13.74 -9.24 1.61
C LYS A 293 14.95 -10.06 2.05
N ARG A 294 14.72 -11.08 2.89
CA ARG A 294 15.71 -12.08 3.29
C ARG A 294 15.15 -13.47 3.12
N GLY A 295 15.61 -14.18 2.12
CA GLY A 295 15.04 -15.47 1.73
C GLY A 295 13.56 -15.37 1.34
N LYS A 296 12.69 -16.09 2.07
CA LYS A 296 11.23 -16.01 1.86
C LYS A 296 10.55 -14.90 2.68
N GLN A 297 11.21 -14.39 3.70
CA GLN A 297 10.68 -13.30 4.52
C GLN A 297 10.90 -11.96 3.82
N ARG A 298 9.84 -11.17 3.71
CA ARG A 298 9.87 -9.79 3.26
C ARG A 298 9.10 -8.94 4.25
N ILE A 299 9.67 -7.82 4.64
CA ILE A 299 9.00 -6.81 5.46
C ILE A 299 8.81 -5.52 4.64
N ILE A 300 7.86 -4.74 5.07
CA ILE A 300 7.63 -3.36 4.63
C ILE A 300 7.67 -2.50 5.89
N GLU A 301 8.39 -1.39 5.82
CA GLU A 301 8.45 -0.40 6.88
C GLU A 301 8.04 0.98 6.37
N VAL A 302 7.38 1.75 7.23
CA VAL A 302 7.05 3.16 7.00
C VAL A 302 7.44 3.94 8.25
N ILE A 303 8.26 4.95 8.07
CA ILE A 303 8.73 5.88 9.11
C ILE A 303 8.26 7.28 8.69
N LEU A 304 7.52 7.98 9.55
CA LEU A 304 6.97 9.31 9.25
C LEU A 304 7.45 10.36 10.24
N GLY A 305 7.91 11.50 9.72
CA GLY A 305 8.15 12.70 10.49
C GLY A 305 9.35 12.61 11.42
N VAL A 306 10.52 12.20 10.92
CA VAL A 306 11.77 12.20 11.70
C VAL A 306 12.32 13.61 11.78
N GLY A 307 12.60 14.07 13.00
CA GLY A 307 13.21 15.38 13.30
C GLY A 307 12.36 16.55 12.82
N ASN A 308 13.03 17.50 12.15
CA ASN A 308 12.42 18.66 11.50
C ASN A 308 13.11 18.91 10.16
N TYR A 309 12.36 19.40 9.17
CA TYR A 309 12.86 19.63 7.79
C TYR A 309 14.07 20.56 7.72
N ASP A 310 14.16 21.55 8.62
CA ASP A 310 15.27 22.52 8.67
C ASP A 310 16.56 21.91 9.23
N VAL A 311 16.52 20.66 9.73
CA VAL A 311 17.66 19.95 10.32
C VAL A 311 18.10 18.82 9.38
N GLU A 312 18.98 19.14 8.42
CA GLU A 312 19.40 18.27 7.32
C GLU A 312 19.84 16.86 7.76
N ILE A 313 20.53 16.73 8.92
CA ILE A 313 21.01 15.42 9.40
C ILE A 313 19.87 14.44 9.66
N ALA A 314 18.64 14.92 9.95
CA ALA A 314 17.47 14.10 10.16
C ALA A 314 17.10 13.29 8.89
N GLU A 315 17.47 13.77 7.70
CA GLU A 315 17.35 13.01 6.46
C GLU A 315 18.10 11.65 6.53
N SER A 316 19.30 11.66 7.07
CA SER A 316 20.09 10.44 7.26
C SER A 316 19.51 9.55 8.38
N TYR A 317 18.97 10.16 9.43
CA TYR A 317 18.47 9.40 10.59
C TYR A 317 17.20 8.63 10.28
N ARG A 318 16.32 9.10 9.39
CA ARG A 318 15.14 8.32 8.96
C ARG A 318 15.53 6.92 8.43
N ASN A 319 16.58 6.83 7.62
CA ASN A 319 17.08 5.57 7.08
C ASN A 319 17.73 4.71 8.16
N GLN A 320 18.55 5.31 9.05
CA GLN A 320 19.25 4.57 10.09
C GLN A 320 18.30 4.02 11.14
N ILE A 321 17.28 4.81 11.58
CA ILE A 321 16.22 4.36 12.48
C ILE A 321 15.45 3.19 11.84
N GLY A 322 15.01 3.34 10.58
CA GLY A 322 14.34 2.27 9.86
C GLY A 322 15.20 1.01 9.78
N ASN A 323 16.48 1.13 9.43
CA ASN A 323 17.40 -0.01 9.38
C ASN A 323 17.48 -0.77 10.71
N THR A 324 17.55 -0.06 11.87
CA THR A 324 17.60 -0.72 13.18
C THR A 324 16.28 -1.44 13.49
N LEU A 325 15.15 -0.82 13.14
CA LEU A 325 13.83 -1.39 13.32
C LEU A 325 13.64 -2.63 12.44
N ALA A 326 14.05 -2.57 11.16
CA ALA A 326 14.02 -3.70 10.24
C ALA A 326 14.86 -4.89 10.76
N GLU A 327 16.11 -4.63 11.24
CA GLU A 327 16.97 -5.66 11.83
C GLU A 327 16.31 -6.31 13.06
N LYS A 328 15.67 -5.53 13.92
CA LYS A 328 14.93 -6.03 15.10
C LYS A 328 13.77 -6.93 14.64
N MET A 329 13.00 -6.53 13.61
CA MET A 329 11.90 -7.35 13.10
C MET A 329 12.40 -8.67 12.47
N PHE A 330 13.52 -8.64 11.74
CA PHE A 330 14.16 -9.87 11.26
C PHE A 330 14.75 -10.71 12.39
N ALA A 331 15.20 -10.11 13.49
CA ALA A 331 15.66 -10.85 14.65
C ALA A 331 14.51 -11.54 15.39
N ASP A 332 13.36 -10.87 15.54
CA ASP A 332 12.25 -11.34 16.37
C ASP A 332 11.28 -12.26 15.63
N TYR A 333 11.07 -12.07 14.34
CA TYR A 333 10.07 -12.78 13.54
C TYR A 333 10.68 -13.63 12.43
N GLN A 334 9.91 -14.61 11.96
CA GLN A 334 10.26 -15.44 10.81
C GLN A 334 9.02 -15.83 10.01
N TYR A 335 9.13 -15.76 8.69
CA TYR A 335 8.16 -16.33 7.77
C TYR A 335 8.58 -17.76 7.44
N LYS A 336 7.87 -18.76 7.97
CA LYS A 336 8.26 -20.17 7.83
C LYS A 336 7.10 -21.07 7.44
N LYS A 337 7.46 -22.25 6.93
CA LYS A 337 6.50 -23.31 6.70
C LYS A 337 5.93 -23.81 8.02
N ILE A 338 4.60 -23.80 8.12
CA ILE A 338 3.83 -24.26 9.27
C ILE A 338 3.32 -25.66 9.05
N LEU A 339 2.73 -25.93 7.86
CA LEU A 339 2.27 -27.24 7.44
C LEU A 339 2.68 -27.51 6.00
N SER A 340 2.92 -28.77 5.67
CA SER A 340 3.13 -29.20 4.27
C SER A 340 1.79 -29.34 3.55
N ALA A 341 1.82 -29.37 2.23
CA ALA A 341 0.67 -29.78 1.42
C ALA A 341 0.16 -31.17 1.84
N GLY A 342 -1.16 -31.40 1.72
CA GLY A 342 -1.81 -32.67 2.08
C GLY A 342 -2.92 -32.51 3.10
N ASP A 343 -3.36 -33.64 3.67
CA ASP A 343 -4.47 -33.68 4.63
C ASP A 343 -3.97 -33.46 6.06
N HIS A 344 -4.71 -32.63 6.81
CA HIS A 344 -4.41 -32.29 8.21
C HIS A 344 -5.69 -32.27 9.02
N THR A 345 -5.62 -32.62 10.30
CA THR A 345 -6.73 -32.48 11.24
C THR A 345 -6.49 -31.26 12.11
N ILE A 346 -7.36 -30.27 11.98
CA ILE A 346 -7.35 -29.02 12.74
C ILE A 346 -8.75 -28.80 13.33
N ASP A 347 -8.82 -28.49 14.61
CA ASP A 347 -10.09 -28.30 15.35
C ASP A 347 -11.07 -29.48 15.15
N GLY A 348 -10.55 -30.73 15.05
CA GLY A 348 -11.35 -31.93 14.84
C GLY A 348 -11.88 -32.12 13.41
N LYS A 349 -11.53 -31.24 12.47
CA LYS A 349 -11.92 -31.33 11.06
C LYS A 349 -10.74 -31.69 10.18
N THR A 350 -10.96 -32.59 9.22
CA THR A 350 -9.94 -32.92 8.21
C THR A 350 -10.03 -31.90 7.08
N ILE A 351 -8.91 -31.19 6.82
CA ILE A 351 -8.75 -30.22 5.76
C ILE A 351 -7.69 -30.67 4.77
N HIS A 352 -7.81 -30.22 3.52
CA HIS A 352 -6.82 -30.46 2.48
C HIS A 352 -6.10 -29.16 2.11
N LEU A 353 -4.76 -29.14 2.22
CA LEU A 353 -3.89 -28.08 1.75
C LEU A 353 -3.34 -28.42 0.37
N LYS A 354 -3.64 -27.59 -0.64
CA LYS A 354 -3.13 -27.74 -2.01
C LYS A 354 -1.64 -27.48 -2.13
N GLN A 355 -1.09 -26.69 -1.20
CA GLN A 355 0.32 -26.29 -1.15
C GLN A 355 0.79 -26.10 0.29
N ASP A 356 2.09 -26.02 0.51
CA ASP A 356 2.68 -25.74 1.82
C ASP A 356 2.10 -24.43 2.39
N PHE A 357 1.70 -24.45 3.66
CA PHE A 357 1.23 -23.29 4.37
C PHE A 357 2.38 -22.60 5.11
N TYR A 358 2.61 -21.34 4.78
CA TYR A 358 3.59 -20.47 5.41
C TYR A 358 2.88 -19.38 6.22
N ALA A 359 3.50 -18.98 7.32
CA ALA A 359 3.02 -17.83 8.11
C ALA A 359 4.18 -17.17 8.87
N THR A 360 3.94 -15.91 9.25
CA THR A 360 4.84 -15.14 10.08
C THR A 360 4.55 -15.43 11.55
N VAL A 361 5.61 -15.76 12.30
CA VAL A 361 5.53 -16.06 13.73
C VAL A 361 6.72 -15.47 14.45
N LYS A 362 6.55 -15.15 15.73
CA LYS A 362 7.67 -14.75 16.60
C LYS A 362 8.61 -15.95 16.76
N LYS A 363 9.91 -15.73 16.64
CA LYS A 363 10.93 -16.78 16.81
C LYS A 363 10.83 -17.41 18.21
N GLY A 364 11.09 -18.70 18.29
CA GLY A 364 10.99 -19.45 19.56
C GLY A 364 9.56 -19.82 19.96
N THR A 365 8.51 -19.36 19.24
CA THR A 365 7.14 -19.71 19.53
C THR A 365 6.64 -20.87 18.67
N LYS A 366 5.74 -21.69 19.25
CA LYS A 366 4.99 -22.71 18.52
C LYS A 366 3.62 -22.10 18.17
N PRO A 367 3.31 -21.90 16.89
CA PRO A 367 2.04 -21.32 16.51
C PRO A 367 0.88 -22.27 16.80
N ALA A 368 -0.21 -21.76 17.39
CA ALA A 368 -1.49 -22.44 17.39
C ALA A 368 -2.19 -22.23 16.04
N LEU A 369 -2.90 -23.23 15.58
CA LEU A 369 -3.63 -23.21 14.31
C LEU A 369 -5.12 -23.25 14.59
N LYS A 370 -5.90 -22.56 13.76
CA LYS A 370 -7.37 -22.52 13.88
C LYS A 370 -8.01 -22.43 12.50
N LEU A 371 -9.22 -22.97 12.42
CA LEU A 371 -10.09 -22.79 11.25
C LEU A 371 -11.07 -21.63 11.50
N GLU A 372 -10.94 -20.58 10.69
CA GLU A 372 -11.82 -19.41 10.72
C GLU A 372 -12.36 -19.11 9.33
N ASN A 373 -13.68 -19.08 9.16
CA ASN A 373 -14.33 -18.75 7.87
C ASN A 373 -13.77 -19.55 6.68
N ASN A 374 -13.60 -20.87 6.83
CA ASN A 374 -13.00 -21.75 5.84
C ASN A 374 -11.55 -21.39 5.44
N ARG A 375 -10.82 -20.78 6.35
CA ARG A 375 -9.39 -20.50 6.22
C ARG A 375 -8.63 -21.12 7.38
N LEU A 376 -7.46 -21.65 7.08
CA LEU A 376 -6.48 -22.03 8.08
C LEU A 376 -5.68 -20.77 8.45
N VAL A 377 -5.73 -20.39 9.71
CA VAL A 377 -5.02 -19.23 10.24
C VAL A 377 -4.07 -19.62 11.37
N VAL A 378 -3.04 -18.82 11.58
CA VAL A 378 -2.15 -18.92 12.75
C VAL A 378 -2.65 -17.96 13.82
N GLN A 379 -2.87 -18.48 15.04
CA GLN A 379 -3.13 -17.66 16.22
C GLN A 379 -1.79 -17.19 16.80
N ASN A 380 -1.26 -16.11 16.28
CA ASN A 380 0.02 -15.54 16.69
C ASN A 380 -0.11 -14.19 17.42
N GLY A 381 -1.35 -13.70 17.61
CA GLY A 381 -1.64 -12.41 18.23
C GLY A 381 -1.36 -11.19 17.34
N LEU A 382 -0.87 -11.39 16.09
CA LEU A 382 -0.60 -10.29 15.18
C LEU A 382 -1.89 -9.81 14.51
N GLN A 383 -2.05 -8.50 14.44
CA GLN A 383 -3.17 -7.88 13.73
C GLN A 383 -2.85 -7.74 12.25
N GLN A 384 -3.89 -7.69 11.41
CA GLN A 384 -3.77 -7.38 9.99
C GLN A 384 -3.78 -5.87 9.78
N VAL A 385 -2.93 -5.41 8.88
CA VAL A 385 -2.83 -3.98 8.53
C VAL A 385 -4.10 -3.47 7.87
N SER A 386 -4.80 -4.34 7.14
CA SER A 386 -6.08 -4.05 6.51
C SER A 386 -7.03 -5.24 6.59
N PRO A 387 -8.34 -5.04 6.82
CA PRO A 387 -9.33 -6.11 6.78
C PRO A 387 -9.53 -6.70 5.37
N SER A 388 -9.06 -6.03 4.31
CA SER A 388 -9.06 -6.55 2.94
C SER A 388 -8.01 -7.64 2.74
N ILE A 389 -6.89 -7.57 3.46
CA ILE A 389 -5.80 -8.57 3.42
C ILE A 389 -6.16 -9.72 4.36
N LYS A 390 -6.63 -10.82 3.80
CA LYS A 390 -7.12 -11.96 4.60
C LYS A 390 -5.97 -12.82 5.13
N PRO A 391 -5.89 -13.07 6.45
CA PRO A 391 -4.87 -13.94 7.01
C PRO A 391 -5.06 -15.40 6.57
N GLY A 392 -3.97 -16.17 6.59
CA GLY A 392 -3.99 -17.59 6.33
C GLY A 392 -4.35 -17.99 4.91
N VAL A 393 -4.69 -19.27 4.72
CA VAL A 393 -5.03 -19.84 3.40
C VAL A 393 -6.44 -20.42 3.41
N ALA A 394 -7.15 -20.29 2.29
CA ALA A 394 -8.44 -20.95 2.11
C ALA A 394 -8.25 -22.47 2.08
N VAL A 395 -9.13 -23.19 2.77
CA VAL A 395 -9.12 -24.64 2.83
C VAL A 395 -10.47 -25.21 2.42
N SER A 396 -10.47 -26.44 1.89
CA SER A 396 -11.66 -27.24 1.67
C SER A 396 -11.70 -28.37 2.72
N GLU A 397 -12.90 -28.67 3.24
CA GLU A 397 -13.06 -29.87 4.04
C GLU A 397 -12.82 -31.11 3.15
N SER A 398 -11.89 -31.97 3.55
CA SER A 398 -11.72 -33.28 2.93
C SER A 398 -12.94 -34.10 3.31
N LYS A 399 -13.73 -34.57 2.32
CA LYS A 399 -14.76 -35.58 2.59
C LYS A 399 -14.04 -36.79 3.13
N ALA A 400 -14.28 -37.15 4.39
CA ALA A 400 -13.84 -38.40 4.92
C ALA A 400 -14.29 -39.51 3.95
N THR A 401 -13.36 -40.11 3.26
CA THR A 401 -13.61 -41.38 2.56
C THR A 401 -13.82 -42.42 3.64
N THR A 402 -15.06 -42.54 4.14
CA THR A 402 -15.49 -43.75 4.79
C THR A 402 -15.37 -44.86 3.74
N SER A 403 -14.31 -45.62 3.81
CA SER A 403 -14.18 -46.88 3.07
C SER A 403 -15.21 -47.85 3.63
N SER A 404 -16.45 -47.75 3.22
CA SER A 404 -17.42 -48.81 3.28
C SER A 404 -17.33 -49.56 1.95
N SER A 405 -16.63 -50.68 1.97
CA SER A 405 -16.76 -51.68 0.92
C SER A 405 -18.23 -52.07 0.84
N LYS A 406 -18.96 -51.64 -0.18
CA LYS A 406 -20.06 -52.40 -0.77
C LYS A 406 -20.54 -51.83 -2.08
N SER A 407 -20.47 -52.70 -3.11
CA SER A 407 -21.32 -52.85 -4.30
C SER A 407 -21.42 -51.69 -5.31
N LYS A 408 -21.06 -52.12 -6.52
CA LYS A 408 -21.27 -51.46 -7.80
C LYS A 408 -22.71 -50.91 -7.94
N GLY A 409 -22.81 -49.63 -8.08
CA GLY A 409 -23.97 -48.92 -8.63
C GLY A 409 -23.42 -47.78 -9.45
N LEU A 410 -23.62 -47.84 -10.78
CA LEU A 410 -23.37 -46.70 -11.67
C LEU A 410 -24.36 -45.60 -11.30
N ASP A 411 -23.88 -44.52 -10.73
CA ASP A 411 -24.67 -43.26 -10.65
C ASP A 411 -23.99 -42.17 -11.46
N VAL A 412 -24.62 -41.96 -12.62
CA VAL A 412 -24.38 -40.86 -13.54
C VAL A 412 -25.02 -39.60 -12.93
N MET A 413 -24.25 -38.83 -12.15
CA MET A 413 -24.70 -37.49 -11.70
C MET A 413 -23.51 -36.55 -11.42
N TRP A 414 -22.63 -36.36 -12.41
CA TRP A 414 -21.58 -35.34 -12.41
C TRP A 414 -21.58 -34.56 -13.71
N LEU A 415 -22.69 -33.88 -14.03
CA LEU A 415 -22.76 -33.04 -15.24
C LEU A 415 -23.63 -31.78 -15.05
N PHE A 416 -23.52 -31.08 -13.92
CA PHE A 416 -24.18 -29.76 -13.78
C PHE A 416 -23.47 -28.86 -12.74
N CYS A 417 -22.21 -28.49 -12.96
CA CYS A 417 -21.57 -27.39 -12.22
C CYS A 417 -20.62 -26.51 -13.01
N PHE A 418 -20.78 -26.44 -14.34
CA PHE A 418 -20.03 -25.50 -15.17
C PHE A 418 -20.93 -24.84 -16.22
N LEU A 419 -21.88 -23.99 -15.77
CA LEU A 419 -22.54 -23.04 -16.66
C LEU A 419 -23.25 -21.96 -15.82
N PRO A 420 -22.62 -20.80 -15.56
CA PRO A 420 -23.34 -19.57 -15.90
C PRO A 420 -22.53 -18.49 -16.64
N ALA A 421 -21.21 -18.61 -16.82
CA ALA A 421 -20.45 -17.54 -17.46
C ALA A 421 -20.57 -17.50 -19.01
N GLY A 422 -20.86 -18.63 -19.67
CA GLY A 422 -20.96 -18.68 -21.12
C GLY A 422 -22.30 -18.17 -21.69
N ILE A 423 -23.37 -18.29 -20.93
CA ILE A 423 -24.72 -17.92 -21.41
C ILE A 423 -24.93 -16.39 -21.35
N LEU A 424 -24.35 -15.70 -20.38
CA LEU A 424 -24.41 -14.22 -20.34
C LEU A 424 -23.63 -13.55 -21.49
N TYR A 425 -22.53 -14.17 -21.95
CA TYR A 425 -21.75 -13.64 -23.06
C TYR A 425 -22.51 -13.76 -24.41
N LEU A 426 -23.31 -14.82 -24.59
CA LEU A 426 -24.09 -15.02 -25.83
C LEU A 426 -25.35 -14.15 -25.87
N ILE A 427 -25.96 -13.83 -24.74
CA ILE A 427 -27.16 -12.96 -24.67
C ILE A 427 -26.77 -11.50 -24.94
N PHE A 428 -25.58 -11.03 -24.45
CA PHE A 428 -25.10 -9.67 -24.72
C PHE A 428 -24.68 -9.45 -26.20
N LYS A 429 -24.31 -10.51 -26.93
CA LYS A 429 -23.91 -10.41 -28.33
C LYS A 429 -25.12 -10.34 -29.29
N GLN A 430 -26.31 -10.67 -28.83
CA GLN A 430 -27.56 -10.64 -29.66
C GLN A 430 -28.40 -9.36 -29.51
N THR A 431 -28.06 -8.46 -28.59
CA THR A 431 -28.85 -7.24 -28.31
C THR A 431 -28.18 -5.93 -28.73
N ASP A 432 -27.13 -5.96 -29.59
CA ASP A 432 -26.52 -4.73 -30.10
C ASP A 432 -27.24 -4.28 -31.38
N PRO A 433 -28.03 -3.15 -31.37
CA PRO A 433 -28.84 -2.70 -32.47
C PRO A 433 -28.07 -2.03 -33.62
N LYS A 434 -26.73 -1.97 -33.60
CA LYS A 434 -25.94 -1.20 -34.60
C LYS A 434 -25.28 -2.01 -35.71
N ARG A 435 -25.72 -3.25 -35.98
CA ARG A 435 -25.29 -4.00 -37.17
C ARG A 435 -26.47 -4.35 -38.09
N ARG A 436 -27.21 -3.32 -38.50
CA ARG A 436 -28.01 -3.35 -39.73
C ARG A 436 -27.93 -1.99 -40.41
N LYS A 437 -26.87 -1.79 -41.18
CA LYS A 437 -26.85 -1.12 -42.49
C LYS A 437 -25.49 -1.36 -43.11
#